data_d9e76f18a6556586d90c7ed1cd6d6a7a
#
_entry.id   d9e76f18a6556586d90c7ed1cd6d6a7a
#
_cell.length_a   1.000
_cell.length_b   1.000
_cell.length_c   1.000
_cell.angle_alpha   90.00
_cell.angle_beta   90.00
_cell.angle_gamma   90.00
#
_symmetry.space_group_name_H-M   'P 1'
#
loop_
_entity.id
_entity.type
_entity.pdbx_description
1 polymer ?
#
loop_
_entity_poly.entity_id
_entity_poly.type
_entity_poly.pdbx_seq_one_letter_code
_entity_poly.pdbx_strand_id
1 'polypeptide(L)'
;MIPRFAALLSVLLVPLLCAASDWQLKVADKEAGIEVFSRVNEQGYPEFRGVTRVQSRLSAFVALFKDLDRMPEWAHRVRKAERLKLISETESYIHIVNSLPLPLYDRDVIVHSTITQDGGTLQLTFRGSGVPDFAPRDDHYVRMPVVESAWTFTPLADGKVEVVFQGHGDPGGSLSSVLLAWFVRLSISEAPYHTMLQMKKLVSRPEYQAARYPFIREPRQ
;
A
#
# COMPACT_ATOMS: atom_id res chain seq x y z
N MET A 1 -55.05 18.11 -44.14
CA MET A 1 -54.41 16.96 -43.53
C MET A 1 -52.87 17.24 -43.54
N ILE A 2 -52.29 17.54 -42.36
CA ILE A 2 -50.84 17.84 -42.22
C ILE A 2 -50.24 16.71 -41.40
N PRO A 3 -49.24 15.96 -41.87
CA PRO A 3 -48.63 14.90 -41.10
C PRO A 3 -47.67 15.49 -40.04
N ARG A 4 -47.90 15.10 -38.77
CA ARG A 4 -46.99 15.39 -37.66
C ARG A 4 -45.83 14.40 -37.68
N PHE A 5 -44.59 14.87 -38.00
CA PHE A 5 -43.38 14.13 -37.79
C PHE A 5 -42.97 14.22 -36.30
N ALA A 6 -43.03 13.11 -35.61
CA ALA A 6 -42.47 12.98 -34.27
C ALA A 6 -40.97 12.65 -34.41
N ALA A 7 -40.10 13.61 -34.06
CA ALA A 7 -38.67 13.37 -33.97
C ALA A 7 -38.34 12.62 -32.66
N LEU A 8 -37.96 11.37 -32.76
CA LEU A 8 -37.39 10.60 -31.65
C LEU A 8 -35.97 11.08 -31.37
N LEU A 9 -35.80 11.80 -30.25
CA LEU A 9 -34.48 12.20 -29.75
C LEU A 9 -33.85 11.00 -29.00
N SER A 10 -32.98 10.24 -29.67
CA SER A 10 -32.21 9.18 -29.03
C SER A 10 -31.08 9.81 -28.22
N VAL A 11 -31.23 9.83 -26.89
CA VAL A 11 -30.16 10.23 -25.97
C VAL A 11 -29.16 9.07 -25.90
N LEU A 12 -28.01 9.22 -26.57
CA LEU A 12 -26.86 8.35 -26.41
C LEU A 12 -26.26 8.58 -25.01
N LEU A 13 -26.52 7.64 -24.09
CA LEU A 13 -25.81 7.55 -22.83
C LEU A 13 -24.38 7.05 -23.15
N VAL A 14 -23.43 7.99 -23.26
CA VAL A 14 -22.00 7.65 -23.32
C VAL A 14 -21.60 7.31 -21.88
N PRO A 15 -21.13 6.07 -21.60
CA PRO A 15 -20.58 5.76 -20.28
C PRO A 15 -19.33 6.64 -20.07
N LEU A 16 -19.34 7.49 -19.03
CA LEU A 16 -18.12 8.14 -18.56
C LEU A 16 -17.20 7.02 -18.03
N LEU A 17 -16.30 6.56 -18.88
CA LEU A 17 -15.13 5.77 -18.45
C LEU A 17 -14.28 6.72 -17.60
N CYS A 18 -14.27 6.48 -16.29
CA CYS A 18 -13.36 7.15 -15.37
C CYS A 18 -11.94 6.67 -15.71
N ALA A 19 -11.24 7.41 -16.57
CA ALA A 19 -9.85 7.13 -16.88
C ALA A 19 -8.98 7.48 -15.67
N ALA A 20 -8.00 6.63 -15.35
CA ALA A 20 -7.00 6.95 -14.32
C ALA A 20 -6.28 8.24 -14.68
N SER A 21 -6.08 9.13 -13.69
CA SER A 21 -5.30 10.34 -13.89
C SER A 21 -3.79 10.03 -13.91
N ASP A 22 -3.01 10.92 -14.51
CA ASP A 22 -1.54 10.81 -14.49
C ASP A 22 -0.98 10.94 -13.07
N TRP A 23 0.16 10.32 -12.83
CA TRP A 23 0.89 10.42 -11.57
C TRP A 23 1.42 11.84 -11.36
N GLN A 24 1.08 12.43 -10.21
CA GLN A 24 1.52 13.74 -9.79
C GLN A 24 2.51 13.63 -8.64
N LEU A 25 3.68 14.25 -8.76
CA LEU A 25 4.68 14.32 -7.70
C LEU A 25 4.11 15.11 -6.50
N LYS A 26 4.17 14.53 -5.32
CA LYS A 26 3.72 15.13 -4.04
C LYS A 26 4.86 15.41 -3.08
N VAL A 27 5.85 14.53 -3.03
CA VAL A 27 7.06 14.67 -2.19
C VAL A 27 8.28 14.32 -3.02
N ALA A 28 9.33 15.13 -2.93
CA ALA A 28 10.64 14.83 -3.48
C ALA A 28 11.71 15.18 -2.44
N ASP A 29 12.19 14.19 -1.72
CA ASP A 29 13.28 14.31 -0.77
C ASP A 29 14.57 13.77 -1.41
N LYS A 30 15.41 14.68 -1.89
CA LYS A 30 16.67 14.34 -2.56
C LYS A 30 17.71 13.76 -1.60
N GLU A 31 17.70 14.17 -0.33
CA GLU A 31 18.64 13.68 0.67
C GLU A 31 18.32 12.25 1.06
N ALA A 32 17.05 11.96 1.37
CA ALA A 32 16.60 10.60 1.63
C ALA A 32 16.48 9.74 0.36
N GLY A 33 16.47 10.35 -0.82
CA GLY A 33 16.25 9.67 -2.10
C GLY A 33 14.86 9.03 -2.16
N ILE A 34 13.84 9.76 -1.73
CA ILE A 34 12.43 9.29 -1.71
C ILE A 34 11.59 10.22 -2.56
N GLU A 35 10.82 9.65 -3.46
CA GLU A 35 9.79 10.35 -4.21
C GLU A 35 8.44 9.72 -3.94
N VAL A 36 7.40 10.55 -3.76
CA VAL A 36 6.01 10.09 -3.59
C VAL A 36 5.14 10.78 -4.62
N PHE A 37 4.38 9.99 -5.32
CA PHE A 37 3.42 10.41 -6.33
C PHE A 37 2.01 10.03 -5.89
N SER A 38 1.01 10.71 -6.42
CA SER A 38 -0.38 10.30 -6.29
C SER A 38 -1.15 10.48 -7.59
N ARG A 39 -2.25 9.74 -7.71
CA ARG A 39 -3.25 9.87 -8.77
C ARG A 39 -4.63 9.47 -8.26
N VAL A 40 -5.64 9.64 -9.08
CA VAL A 40 -6.92 8.93 -8.91
C VAL A 40 -6.88 7.71 -9.83
N ASN A 41 -7.13 6.52 -9.28
CA ASN A 41 -7.15 5.29 -10.07
C ASN A 41 -8.46 5.12 -10.86
N GLU A 42 -8.55 4.06 -11.65
CA GLU A 42 -9.73 3.77 -12.50
C GLU A 42 -11.02 3.53 -11.70
N GLN A 43 -10.90 3.11 -10.43
CA GLN A 43 -12.03 2.93 -9.52
C GLN A 43 -12.42 4.21 -8.78
N GLY A 44 -11.71 5.33 -9.02
CA GLY A 44 -11.98 6.62 -8.38
C GLY A 44 -11.32 6.80 -7.01
N TYR A 45 -10.48 5.88 -6.55
CA TYR A 45 -9.75 6.02 -5.29
C TYR A 45 -8.47 6.84 -5.45
N PRO A 46 -8.14 7.72 -4.47
CA PRO A 46 -6.81 8.29 -4.35
C PRO A 46 -5.78 7.17 -4.12
N GLU A 47 -4.79 7.10 -5.00
CA GLU A 47 -3.73 6.11 -4.99
C GLU A 47 -2.38 6.80 -4.86
N PHE A 48 -1.48 6.23 -4.05
CA PHE A 48 -0.10 6.70 -3.93
C PHE A 48 0.88 5.71 -4.52
N ARG A 49 2.06 6.23 -4.89
CA ARG A 49 3.24 5.45 -5.27
C ARG A 49 4.49 6.13 -4.72
N GLY A 50 5.15 5.46 -3.76
CA GLY A 50 6.46 5.86 -3.25
C GLY A 50 7.57 5.09 -3.96
N VAL A 51 8.69 5.74 -4.27
CA VAL A 51 9.86 5.14 -4.91
C VAL A 51 11.13 5.52 -4.14
N THR A 52 11.99 4.55 -3.89
CA THR A 52 13.33 4.79 -3.30
C THR A 52 14.30 3.69 -3.71
N ARG A 53 15.60 3.89 -3.39
CA ARG A 53 16.64 2.87 -3.56
C ARG A 53 17.35 2.66 -2.24
N VAL A 54 17.64 1.38 -1.93
CA VAL A 54 18.24 0.96 -0.66
C VAL A 54 19.37 -0.02 -0.94
N GLN A 55 20.51 0.19 -0.29
CA GLN A 55 21.58 -0.80 -0.27
C GLN A 55 21.16 -1.92 0.68
N SER A 56 20.67 -3.04 0.15
CA SER A 56 20.15 -4.13 0.98
C SER A 56 20.02 -5.42 0.16
N ARG A 57 19.70 -6.51 0.84
CA ARG A 57 19.38 -7.80 0.27
C ARG A 57 17.87 -8.03 0.25
N LEU A 58 17.37 -8.85 -0.68
CA LEU A 58 15.94 -9.18 -0.76
C LEU A 58 15.45 -9.88 0.50
N SER A 59 16.22 -10.82 1.05
CA SER A 59 15.90 -11.52 2.30
C SER A 59 15.76 -10.57 3.51
N ALA A 60 16.46 -9.44 3.52
CA ALA A 60 16.35 -8.47 4.60
C ALA A 60 14.96 -7.81 4.62
N PHE A 61 14.41 -7.50 3.45
CA PHE A 61 13.03 -6.99 3.36
C PHE A 61 12.02 -8.05 3.81
N VAL A 62 12.21 -9.32 3.43
CA VAL A 62 11.35 -10.42 3.92
C VAL A 62 11.38 -10.49 5.44
N ALA A 63 12.56 -10.42 6.05
CA ALA A 63 12.70 -10.46 7.50
C ALA A 63 11.98 -9.28 8.17
N LEU A 64 12.18 -8.06 7.68
CA LEU A 64 11.52 -6.87 8.21
C LEU A 64 10.00 -6.94 8.11
N PHE A 65 9.47 -7.40 6.97
CA PHE A 65 8.02 -7.48 6.75
C PHE A 65 7.35 -8.64 7.50
N LYS A 66 8.09 -9.70 7.84
CA LYS A 66 7.60 -10.81 8.68
C LYS A 66 7.66 -10.49 10.18
N ASP A 67 8.41 -9.47 10.59
CA ASP A 67 8.53 -8.98 11.96
C ASP A 67 7.40 -8.00 12.30
N LEU A 68 6.21 -8.56 12.53
CA LEU A 68 4.99 -7.78 12.77
C LEU A 68 5.05 -7.00 14.08
N ASP A 69 5.76 -7.50 15.09
CA ASP A 69 5.90 -6.83 16.39
C ASP A 69 6.63 -5.49 16.24
N ARG A 70 7.53 -5.40 15.26
CA ARG A 70 8.26 -4.17 14.95
C ARG A 70 7.63 -3.33 13.82
N MET A 71 6.51 -3.75 13.26
CA MET A 71 5.82 -2.95 12.25
C MET A 71 5.50 -1.53 12.73
N PRO A 72 5.09 -1.28 13.99
CA PRO A 72 4.89 0.08 14.51
C PRO A 72 6.14 0.98 14.50
N GLU A 73 7.36 0.41 14.45
CA GLU A 73 8.60 1.20 14.41
C GLU A 73 8.85 1.83 13.03
N TRP A 74 8.29 1.26 11.94
CA TRP A 74 8.58 1.72 10.59
C TRP A 74 7.36 2.03 9.74
N ALA A 75 6.25 1.36 9.92
CA ALA A 75 5.01 1.65 9.19
C ALA A 75 4.30 2.83 9.87
N HIS A 76 4.25 3.96 9.19
CA HIS A 76 3.71 5.20 9.74
C HIS A 76 2.28 5.01 10.24
N ARG A 77 2.03 5.43 11.49
CA ARG A 77 0.75 5.32 12.21
C ARG A 77 0.26 3.90 12.48
N VAL A 78 0.98 2.86 12.13
CA VAL A 78 0.66 1.53 12.62
C VAL A 78 0.92 1.49 14.12
N ARG A 79 -0.12 1.14 14.91
CA ARG A 79 -0.04 0.98 16.35
C ARG A 79 0.13 -0.48 16.75
N LYS A 80 -0.46 -1.39 15.98
CA LYS A 80 -0.43 -2.83 16.21
C LYS A 80 -0.50 -3.57 14.88
N ALA A 81 0.24 -4.65 14.78
CA ALA A 81 0.08 -5.63 13.72
C ALA A 81 0.17 -7.03 14.32
N GLU A 82 -0.73 -7.92 13.94
CA GLU A 82 -0.75 -9.29 14.43
C GLU A 82 -1.16 -10.26 13.34
N ARG A 83 -0.56 -11.46 13.36
CA ARG A 83 -0.91 -12.51 12.42
C ARG A 83 -2.11 -13.29 12.93
N LEU A 84 -3.24 -13.19 12.22
CA LEU A 84 -4.45 -13.94 12.54
C LEU A 84 -4.35 -15.40 12.06
N LYS A 85 -3.72 -15.62 10.89
CA LYS A 85 -3.57 -16.96 10.33
C LYS A 85 -2.33 -17.05 9.45
N LEU A 86 -1.53 -18.10 9.64
CA LEU A 86 -0.45 -18.46 8.74
C LEU A 86 -0.95 -19.57 7.81
N ILE A 87 -0.83 -19.36 6.50
CA ILE A 87 -1.16 -20.37 5.48
C ILE A 87 0.11 -21.09 5.03
N SER A 88 1.17 -20.30 4.74
CA SER A 88 2.49 -20.80 4.33
C SER A 88 3.58 -19.80 4.71
N GLU A 89 4.83 -20.10 4.38
CA GLU A 89 5.94 -19.15 4.54
C GLU A 89 5.76 -17.84 3.75
N THR A 90 4.92 -17.87 2.72
CA THR A 90 4.69 -16.74 1.81
C THR A 90 3.26 -16.22 1.81
N GLU A 91 2.39 -16.74 2.71
CA GLU A 91 0.98 -16.38 2.71
C GLU A 91 0.41 -16.35 4.12
N SER A 92 -0.27 -15.26 4.48
CA SER A 92 -0.88 -15.08 5.80
C SER A 92 -2.01 -14.07 5.81
N TYR A 93 -2.83 -14.10 6.86
CA TYR A 93 -3.80 -13.05 7.21
C TYR A 93 -3.27 -12.25 8.37
N ILE A 94 -3.25 -10.93 8.21
CA ILE A 94 -2.66 -9.99 9.16
C ILE A 94 -3.70 -8.93 9.52
N HIS A 95 -3.90 -8.69 10.82
CA HIS A 95 -4.68 -7.58 11.34
C HIS A 95 -3.75 -6.41 11.66
N ILE A 96 -4.05 -5.23 11.15
CA ILE A 96 -3.26 -4.02 11.33
C ILE A 96 -4.18 -2.93 11.87
N VAL A 97 -3.76 -2.26 12.94
CA VAL A 97 -4.46 -1.11 13.52
C VAL A 97 -3.65 0.15 13.23
N ASN A 98 -4.29 1.12 12.59
CA ASN A 98 -3.72 2.41 12.25
C ASN A 98 -4.28 3.49 13.18
N SER A 99 -3.39 4.20 13.86
CA SER A 99 -3.74 5.33 14.70
C SER A 99 -4.00 6.57 13.86
N LEU A 100 -5.10 7.26 14.15
CA LEU A 100 -5.44 8.55 13.51
C LEU A 100 -5.54 9.64 14.55
N PRO A 101 -5.20 10.91 14.20
CA PRO A 101 -5.39 12.03 15.11
C PRO A 101 -6.88 12.32 15.33
N LEU A 102 -7.22 12.79 16.53
CA LEU A 102 -8.55 13.27 16.83
C LEU A 102 -9.00 14.36 15.83
N PRO A 103 -10.28 14.38 15.44
CA PRO A 103 -11.42 13.63 16.01
C PRO A 103 -11.70 12.27 15.31
N LEU A 104 -10.76 11.71 14.57
CA LEU A 104 -10.96 10.45 13.88
C LEU A 104 -10.70 9.27 14.82
N TYR A 105 -11.56 8.25 14.73
CA TYR A 105 -11.31 6.96 15.33
C TYR A 105 -10.17 6.24 14.60
N ASP A 106 -9.44 5.39 15.30
CA ASP A 106 -8.46 4.49 14.70
C ASP A 106 -9.12 3.58 13.66
N ARG A 107 -8.34 3.21 12.65
CA ARG A 107 -8.78 2.29 11.59
C ARG A 107 -8.10 0.95 11.75
N ASP A 108 -8.86 -0.11 11.55
CA ASP A 108 -8.28 -1.43 11.41
C ASP A 108 -8.49 -2.00 10.00
N VAL A 109 -7.59 -2.86 9.60
CA VAL A 109 -7.68 -3.59 8.36
C VAL A 109 -7.22 -5.03 8.58
N ILE A 110 -7.89 -5.98 7.95
CA ILE A 110 -7.39 -7.33 7.80
C ILE A 110 -6.94 -7.50 6.37
N VAL A 111 -5.70 -7.87 6.17
CA VAL A 111 -5.13 -8.07 4.85
C VAL A 111 -4.77 -9.54 4.63
N HIS A 112 -5.12 -10.07 3.46
CA HIS A 112 -4.54 -11.28 2.92
C HIS A 112 -3.19 -10.89 2.30
N SER A 113 -2.11 -11.31 2.91
CA SER A 113 -0.74 -10.97 2.53
C SER A 113 -0.09 -12.12 1.79
N THR A 114 0.50 -11.84 0.63
CA THR A 114 1.24 -12.80 -0.18
C THR A 114 2.62 -12.26 -0.56
N ILE A 115 3.60 -13.18 -0.66
CA ILE A 115 4.98 -12.91 -1.09
C ILE A 115 5.24 -13.74 -2.34
N THR A 116 5.68 -13.10 -3.41
CA THR A 116 6.07 -13.77 -4.65
C THR A 116 7.41 -13.25 -5.15
N GLN A 117 8.17 -14.09 -5.84
CA GLN A 117 9.41 -13.67 -6.50
C GLN A 117 9.40 -14.11 -7.96
N ASP A 118 9.65 -13.17 -8.87
CA ASP A 118 9.81 -13.47 -10.28
C ASP A 118 11.10 -14.25 -10.55
N GLY A 119 10.99 -15.31 -11.34
CA GLY A 119 12.09 -16.24 -11.58
C GLY A 119 13.21 -15.69 -12.45
N GLY A 120 12.93 -14.74 -13.32
CA GLY A 120 13.89 -14.14 -14.26
C GLY A 120 14.52 -12.86 -13.72
N THR A 121 13.69 -11.93 -13.28
CA THR A 121 14.13 -10.62 -12.80
C THR A 121 14.55 -10.59 -11.32
N LEU A 122 14.20 -11.64 -10.57
CA LEU A 122 14.31 -11.73 -9.12
C LEU A 122 13.52 -10.66 -8.36
N GLN A 123 12.65 -9.92 -9.03
CA GLN A 123 11.78 -8.95 -8.37
C GLN A 123 10.92 -9.66 -7.32
N LEU A 124 11.02 -9.18 -6.10
CA LEU A 124 10.22 -9.64 -4.97
C LEU A 124 9.00 -8.74 -4.82
N THR A 125 7.82 -9.32 -4.63
CA THR A 125 6.57 -8.59 -4.46
C THR A 125 5.84 -9.06 -3.22
N PHE A 126 5.47 -8.12 -2.36
CA PHE A 126 4.50 -8.31 -1.28
C PHE A 126 3.18 -7.65 -1.71
N ARG A 127 2.09 -8.40 -1.65
CA ARG A 127 0.74 -7.86 -1.85
C ARG A 127 -0.04 -7.98 -0.56
N GLY A 128 -0.86 -6.97 -0.28
CA GLY A 128 -1.84 -6.99 0.79
C GLY A 128 -3.19 -6.55 0.23
N SER A 129 -4.14 -7.47 0.20
CA SER A 129 -5.52 -7.22 -0.22
C SER A 129 -6.45 -7.27 0.97
N GLY A 130 -7.28 -6.23 1.14
CA GLY A 130 -8.23 -6.13 2.24
C GLY A 130 -9.28 -7.25 2.21
N VAL A 131 -9.49 -7.88 3.35
CA VAL A 131 -10.50 -8.93 3.56
C VAL A 131 -11.33 -8.59 4.82
N PRO A 132 -12.17 -7.54 4.75
CA PRO A 132 -12.81 -6.93 5.92
C PRO A 132 -13.68 -7.90 6.74
N ASP A 133 -14.20 -8.95 6.11
CA ASP A 133 -15.11 -9.91 6.74
C ASP A 133 -14.41 -11.21 7.22
N PHE A 134 -13.08 -11.27 7.15
CA PHE A 134 -12.30 -12.44 7.58
C PHE A 134 -12.41 -12.71 9.10
N ALA A 135 -12.56 -11.66 9.91
CA ALA A 135 -12.79 -11.77 11.35
C ALA A 135 -13.83 -10.74 11.81
N PRO A 136 -14.48 -10.98 12.97
CA PRO A 136 -15.43 -10.03 13.53
C PRO A 136 -14.87 -8.61 13.64
N ARG A 137 -15.75 -7.63 13.57
CA ARG A 137 -15.40 -6.21 13.79
C ARG A 137 -15.21 -5.96 15.28
N ASP A 138 -14.27 -5.08 15.60
CA ASP A 138 -14.06 -4.54 16.94
C ASP A 138 -14.62 -3.11 16.96
N ASP A 139 -15.54 -2.83 17.87
CA ASP A 139 -16.24 -1.53 17.98
C ASP A 139 -15.30 -0.38 18.39
N HIS A 140 -14.07 -0.68 18.81
CA HIS A 140 -13.05 0.34 19.09
C HIS A 140 -12.42 0.93 17.82
N TYR A 141 -12.64 0.30 16.65
CA TYR A 141 -12.03 0.69 15.37
C TYR A 141 -13.08 0.83 14.28
N VAL A 142 -12.75 1.63 13.27
CA VAL A 142 -13.50 1.63 12.02
C VAL A 142 -12.80 0.68 11.05
N ARG A 143 -13.44 -0.45 10.69
CA ARG A 143 -12.94 -1.40 9.71
C ARG A 143 -12.93 -0.77 8.33
N MET A 144 -11.74 -0.69 7.71
CA MET A 144 -11.58 -0.24 6.33
C MET A 144 -12.17 -1.28 5.37
N PRO A 145 -13.13 -0.89 4.50
CA PRO A 145 -13.77 -1.85 3.59
C PRO A 145 -12.91 -2.21 2.38
N VAL A 146 -12.02 -1.30 1.95
CA VAL A 146 -11.13 -1.48 0.79
C VAL A 146 -9.73 -1.07 1.17
N VAL A 147 -8.78 -1.97 0.98
CA VAL A 147 -7.33 -1.69 1.07
C VAL A 147 -6.62 -2.57 0.06
N GLU A 148 -5.84 -1.96 -0.80
CA GLU A 148 -4.93 -2.66 -1.70
C GLU A 148 -3.55 -2.04 -1.57
N SER A 149 -2.55 -2.88 -1.44
CA SER A 149 -1.15 -2.44 -1.34
C SER A 149 -0.22 -3.42 -2.03
N ALA A 150 0.85 -2.87 -2.60
CA ALA A 150 1.93 -3.65 -3.17
C ALA A 150 3.28 -3.01 -2.84
N TRP A 151 4.21 -3.83 -2.40
CA TRP A 151 5.62 -3.49 -2.31
C TRP A 151 6.38 -4.32 -3.33
N THR A 152 7.15 -3.68 -4.18
CA THR A 152 8.05 -4.36 -5.10
C THR A 152 9.49 -3.99 -4.79
N PHE A 153 10.36 -4.98 -4.83
CA PHE A 153 11.78 -4.88 -4.53
C PHE A 153 12.54 -5.44 -5.72
N THR A 154 13.10 -4.56 -6.54
CA THR A 154 13.81 -4.91 -7.77
C THR A 154 15.31 -4.77 -7.56
N PRO A 155 16.10 -5.86 -7.60
CA PRO A 155 17.54 -5.75 -7.50
C PRO A 155 18.11 -5.02 -8.72
N LEU A 156 19.05 -4.09 -8.47
CA LEU A 156 19.74 -3.31 -9.49
C LEU A 156 21.18 -3.79 -9.68
N ALA A 157 21.76 -3.47 -10.82
CA ALA A 157 23.13 -3.87 -11.16
C ALA A 157 24.21 -3.28 -10.22
N ASP A 158 23.93 -2.16 -9.55
CA ASP A 158 24.82 -1.51 -8.58
C ASP A 158 24.72 -2.10 -7.15
N GLY A 159 24.03 -3.24 -6.99
CA GLY A 159 23.85 -3.91 -5.70
C GLY A 159 22.79 -3.26 -4.80
N LYS A 160 22.12 -2.21 -5.26
CA LYS A 160 20.96 -1.64 -4.58
C LYS A 160 19.69 -2.37 -4.96
N VAL A 161 18.65 -2.12 -4.19
CA VAL A 161 17.29 -2.58 -4.46
C VAL A 161 16.41 -1.34 -4.68
N GLU A 162 15.77 -1.25 -5.84
CA GLU A 162 14.70 -0.27 -6.03
C GLU A 162 13.45 -0.77 -5.31
N VAL A 163 12.89 0.07 -4.49
CA VAL A 163 11.69 -0.20 -3.70
C VAL A 163 10.56 0.69 -4.19
N VAL A 164 9.48 0.08 -4.61
CA VAL A 164 8.23 0.78 -4.94
C VAL A 164 7.15 0.33 -3.96
N PHE A 165 6.53 1.30 -3.30
CA PHE A 165 5.36 1.10 -2.44
C PHE A 165 4.16 1.80 -3.04
N GLN A 166 3.14 1.05 -3.40
CA GLN A 166 1.92 1.56 -4.03
C GLN A 166 0.69 1.03 -3.30
N GLY A 167 -0.35 1.86 -3.21
CA GLY A 167 -1.59 1.41 -2.60
C GLY A 167 -2.69 2.45 -2.63
N HIS A 168 -3.89 1.98 -2.35
CA HIS A 168 -5.09 2.77 -2.17
C HIS A 168 -6.02 2.12 -1.15
N GLY A 169 -7.00 2.87 -0.68
CA GLY A 169 -7.99 2.34 0.22
C GLY A 169 -9.14 3.31 0.49
N ASP A 170 -10.22 2.74 1.03
CA ASP A 170 -11.35 3.48 1.57
C ASP A 170 -11.23 3.51 3.09
N PRO A 171 -11.22 4.70 3.72
CA PRO A 171 -11.13 4.83 5.18
C PRO A 171 -12.33 4.23 5.92
N GLY A 172 -13.44 3.98 5.24
CA GLY A 172 -14.67 3.54 5.88
C GLY A 172 -15.31 4.60 6.80
N GLY A 173 -16.48 4.27 7.32
CA GLY A 173 -17.23 5.15 8.20
C GLY A 173 -17.80 6.39 7.50
N SER A 174 -18.52 7.21 8.27
CA SER A 174 -19.08 8.48 7.77
C SER A 174 -18.10 9.62 8.09
N LEU A 175 -17.43 10.14 7.05
CA LEU A 175 -16.54 11.29 7.17
C LEU A 175 -17.16 12.51 6.48
N SER A 176 -17.08 13.67 7.14
CA SER A 176 -17.38 14.93 6.44
C SER A 176 -16.35 15.15 5.32
N SER A 177 -16.73 15.94 4.30
CA SER A 177 -15.83 16.24 3.17
C SER A 177 -14.49 16.79 3.59
N VAL A 178 -14.45 17.61 4.66
CA VAL A 178 -13.22 18.18 5.22
C VAL A 178 -12.32 17.09 5.83
N LEU A 179 -12.90 16.19 6.65
CA LEU A 179 -12.16 15.10 7.27
C LEU A 179 -11.69 14.08 6.24
N LEU A 180 -12.49 13.81 5.22
CA LEU A 180 -12.10 12.93 4.13
C LEU A 180 -10.93 13.53 3.33
N ALA A 181 -10.98 14.80 2.95
CA ALA A 181 -9.90 15.47 2.24
C ALA A 181 -8.58 15.45 3.05
N TRP A 182 -8.68 15.67 4.37
CA TRP A 182 -7.53 15.61 5.26
C TRP A 182 -6.96 14.18 5.38
N PHE A 183 -7.82 13.15 5.53
CA PHE A 183 -7.41 11.74 5.54
C PHE A 183 -6.71 11.37 4.23
N VAL A 184 -7.28 11.76 3.08
CA VAL A 184 -6.69 11.52 1.77
C VAL A 184 -5.29 12.13 1.69
N ARG A 185 -5.13 13.41 2.07
CA ARG A 185 -3.81 14.07 2.06
C ARG A 185 -2.79 13.31 2.91
N LEU A 186 -3.18 12.88 4.11
CA LEU A 186 -2.33 12.11 5.01
C LEU A 186 -1.91 10.78 4.37
N SER A 187 -2.84 10.08 3.75
CA SER A 187 -2.62 8.74 3.20
C SER A 187 -1.79 8.72 1.92
N ILE A 188 -1.90 9.77 1.08
CA ILE A 188 -1.24 9.77 -0.24
C ILE A 188 0.13 10.46 -0.26
N SER A 189 0.53 11.16 0.81
CA SER A 189 1.83 11.84 0.86
C SER A 189 2.62 11.55 2.12
N GLU A 190 2.05 11.82 3.30
CA GLU A 190 2.78 11.71 4.58
C GLU A 190 3.05 10.23 4.95
N ALA A 191 2.01 9.38 4.89
CA ALA A 191 2.15 7.99 5.31
C ALA A 191 3.15 7.21 4.46
N PRO A 192 3.10 7.21 3.12
CA PRO A 192 4.09 6.50 2.31
C PRO A 192 5.51 7.06 2.49
N TYR A 193 5.67 8.39 2.57
CA TYR A 193 6.98 9.00 2.78
C TYR A 193 7.62 8.54 4.09
N HIS A 194 6.94 8.73 5.22
CA HIS A 194 7.47 8.36 6.54
C HIS A 194 7.69 6.86 6.70
N THR A 195 6.78 6.05 6.14
CA THR A 195 6.93 4.58 6.12
C THR A 195 8.21 4.17 5.38
N MET A 196 8.44 4.71 4.19
CA MET A 196 9.64 4.39 3.41
C MET A 196 10.92 4.90 4.08
N LEU A 197 10.88 6.08 4.71
CA LEU A 197 12.02 6.64 5.43
C LEU A 197 12.43 5.75 6.61
N GLN A 198 11.49 5.26 7.40
CA GLN A 198 11.78 4.39 8.54
C GLN A 198 12.14 2.97 8.08
N MET A 199 11.46 2.43 7.07
CA MET A 199 11.81 1.14 6.46
C MET A 199 13.28 1.11 6.02
N LYS A 200 13.78 2.16 5.34
CA LYS A 200 15.20 2.26 4.94
C LYS A 200 16.15 2.14 6.13
N LYS A 201 15.81 2.80 7.25
CA LYS A 201 16.64 2.77 8.47
C LYS A 201 16.66 1.38 9.12
N LEU A 202 15.47 0.77 9.23
CA LEU A 202 15.37 -0.52 9.93
C LEU A 202 15.94 -1.67 9.12
N VAL A 203 15.67 -1.74 7.82
CA VAL A 203 16.12 -2.84 6.97
C VAL A 203 17.66 -2.97 6.96
N SER A 204 18.38 -1.87 7.24
CA SER A 204 19.84 -1.86 7.32
C SER A 204 20.42 -2.44 8.62
N ARG A 205 19.55 -2.77 9.59
CA ARG A 205 20.02 -3.36 10.86
C ARG A 205 20.63 -4.76 10.65
N PRO A 206 21.68 -5.12 11.40
CA PRO A 206 22.36 -6.40 11.23
C PRO A 206 21.47 -7.64 11.28
N GLU A 207 20.47 -7.64 12.16
CA GLU A 207 19.53 -8.75 12.32
C GLU A 207 18.73 -9.03 11.04
N TYR A 208 18.32 -8.00 10.30
CA TYR A 208 17.64 -8.17 9.02
C TYR A 208 18.61 -8.53 7.90
N GLN A 209 19.80 -7.92 7.87
CA GLN A 209 20.82 -8.20 6.86
C GLN A 209 21.39 -9.62 6.96
N ALA A 210 21.38 -10.22 8.15
CA ALA A 210 21.80 -11.60 8.37
C ALA A 210 20.76 -12.65 7.92
N ALA A 211 19.49 -12.24 7.75
CA ALA A 211 18.39 -13.16 7.43
C ALA A 211 18.59 -13.84 6.06
N ARG A 212 18.17 -15.10 5.97
CA ARG A 212 18.16 -15.92 4.75
C ARG A 212 16.88 -16.74 4.71
N TYR A 213 16.29 -16.82 3.53
CA TYR A 213 15.08 -17.61 3.31
C TYR A 213 15.31 -18.55 2.12
N PRO A 214 15.07 -19.87 2.26
CA PRO A 214 15.27 -20.84 1.17
C PRO A 214 14.45 -20.57 -0.07
N PHE A 215 13.29 -19.90 0.09
CA PHE A 215 12.37 -19.55 -0.98
C PHE A 215 12.71 -18.19 -1.65
N ILE A 216 13.77 -17.48 -1.19
CA ILE A 216 14.22 -16.22 -1.78
C ILE A 216 15.58 -16.43 -2.44
N ARG A 217 15.62 -16.13 -3.74
CA ARG A 217 16.86 -16.06 -4.51
C ARG A 217 17.42 -14.64 -4.47
N GLU A 218 18.68 -14.52 -4.08
CA GLU A 218 19.42 -13.26 -4.16
C GLU A 218 20.11 -13.14 -5.52
N PRO A 219 20.33 -11.89 -6.03
CA PRO A 219 21.16 -11.70 -7.23
C PRO A 219 22.57 -12.25 -6.98
N ARG A 220 23.19 -12.79 -8.02
CA ARG A 220 24.61 -13.17 -7.96
C ARG A 220 25.43 -11.89 -7.83
N GLN A 221 26.27 -11.85 -6.82
CA GLN A 221 27.28 -10.80 -6.65
C GLN A 221 28.40 -10.97 -7.65
#